data_0c4aef7a039e22d82fde6096fa99932c
#
_entry.id   0c4aef7a039e22d82fde6096fa99932c
#
_cell.length_a   1.000
_cell.length_b   1.000
_cell.length_c   1.000
_cell.angle_alpha   90.00
_cell.angle_beta   90.00
_cell.angle_gamma   90.00
#
_symmetry.space_group_name_H-M   'P 1'
#
loop_
_entity.id
_entity.type
_entity.pdbx_description
1 polymer ?
#
loop_
_entity_poly.entity_id
_entity_poly.type
_entity_poly.pdbx_seq_one_letter_code
_entity_poly.pdbx_strand_id
1 'polypeptide(L)'
;DIYNVAKYENIFGANFNFKINLGAVKKYVAVDANDFYFPLKEAAAAVVNQNIKGTIFKDLSGNFEDVDYLIFTPPFLINQAETLANFHRTNSGLTVRVVTLENIYQEFSSGKQDIAAIRNLVKYVYWNASSPDKRVKYVNLFGDASYDYKKRITNNNNIVPVFHGFDPADSENNNNANISLYSSFMSDDFFGLMDDGEGTMTGSFDGIDIAVGRMLVST
;
A
#
# COMPACT_ATOMS: atom_id res chain seq x y z
N ASP A 1 11.20 -6.87 -23.95
CA ASP A 1 10.96 -5.43 -23.93
C ASP A 1 9.66 -5.12 -24.69
N ILE A 2 8.61 -4.76 -23.96
CA ILE A 2 7.28 -4.49 -24.53
C ILE A 2 7.24 -3.20 -25.37
N TYR A 3 8.27 -2.38 -25.31
CA TYR A 3 8.36 -1.12 -26.06
C TYR A 3 8.97 -1.26 -27.46
N ASN A 4 9.41 -2.47 -27.83
CA ASN A 4 10.07 -2.70 -29.11
C ASN A 4 9.43 -3.86 -29.88
N VAL A 5 8.12 -3.81 -30.03
CA VAL A 5 7.33 -4.85 -30.69
C VAL A 5 7.00 -4.41 -32.11
N ALA A 6 7.47 -5.16 -33.11
CA ALA A 6 6.96 -5.02 -34.47
C ALA A 6 5.70 -5.87 -34.61
N LYS A 7 4.58 -5.24 -34.95
CA LYS A 7 3.31 -5.90 -35.21
C LYS A 7 3.15 -6.17 -36.71
N TYR A 8 2.83 -7.40 -37.06
CA TYR A 8 2.49 -7.79 -38.42
C TYR A 8 1.06 -8.35 -38.41
N GLU A 9 0.21 -7.82 -39.27
CA GLU A 9 -1.16 -8.32 -39.46
C GLU A 9 -1.27 -9.07 -40.77
N ASN A 10 -1.82 -10.27 -40.74
CA ASN A 10 -2.18 -11.01 -41.95
C ASN A 10 -3.66 -10.79 -42.26
N ILE A 11 -3.92 -9.96 -43.23
CA ILE A 11 -5.28 -9.65 -43.71
C ILE A 11 -5.75 -10.56 -44.88
N PHE A 12 -4.87 -11.42 -45.39
CA PHE A 12 -5.16 -12.20 -46.62
C PHE A 12 -4.76 -13.67 -46.52
N GLY A 13 -5.38 -14.47 -45.65
CA GLY A 13 -5.27 -15.93 -45.72
C GLY A 13 -4.71 -16.63 -44.49
N ALA A 14 -4.71 -17.97 -44.54
CA ALA A 14 -4.35 -18.82 -43.42
C ALA A 14 -2.85 -18.96 -43.14
N ASN A 15 -1.98 -18.48 -44.03
CA ASN A 15 -0.53 -18.61 -43.91
C ASN A 15 0.14 -17.24 -43.71
N PHE A 16 0.93 -17.13 -42.67
CA PHE A 16 1.70 -15.94 -42.37
C PHE A 16 3.17 -16.18 -42.64
N ASN A 17 3.73 -15.49 -43.61
CA ASN A 17 5.13 -15.59 -44.01
C ASN A 17 5.85 -14.26 -43.78
N PHE A 18 6.98 -14.30 -43.07
CA PHE A 18 7.83 -13.12 -42.88
C PHE A 18 9.31 -13.49 -42.91
N LYS A 19 10.14 -12.51 -43.30
CA LYS A 19 11.58 -12.68 -43.33
C LYS A 19 12.19 -12.37 -41.99
N ILE A 20 13.12 -13.22 -41.55
CA ILE A 20 13.88 -13.03 -40.28
C ILE A 20 15.36 -12.84 -40.60
N ASN A 21 16.02 -12.01 -39.83
CA ASN A 21 17.49 -11.94 -39.82
C ASN A 21 18.03 -12.97 -38.85
N LEU A 22 18.83 -13.91 -39.38
CA LEU A 22 19.51 -14.93 -38.62
C LEU A 22 20.79 -14.32 -37.98
N GLY A 23 20.70 -13.74 -36.84
CA GLY A 23 21.86 -13.15 -36.18
C GLY A 23 21.58 -12.68 -34.77
N ALA A 24 20.30 -12.68 -34.39
CA ALA A 24 19.88 -12.33 -33.02
C ALA A 24 18.73 -13.22 -32.58
N VAL A 25 18.73 -13.63 -31.32
CA VAL A 25 17.61 -14.37 -30.74
C VAL A 25 16.40 -13.45 -30.68
N LYS A 26 15.31 -13.83 -31.36
CA LYS A 26 14.05 -13.09 -31.36
C LYS A 26 12.92 -14.00 -30.83
N LYS A 27 12.04 -13.42 -30.06
CA LYS A 27 10.82 -14.10 -29.59
C LYS A 27 9.65 -13.70 -30.49
N TYR A 28 8.97 -14.68 -31.02
CA TYR A 28 7.77 -14.48 -31.84
C TYR A 28 6.57 -14.98 -31.06
N VAL A 29 5.46 -14.25 -31.16
CA VAL A 29 4.17 -14.64 -30.59
C VAL A 29 3.14 -14.50 -31.70
N ALA A 30 2.44 -15.58 -32.01
CA ALA A 30 1.29 -15.57 -32.90
C ALA A 30 0.02 -15.60 -32.05
N VAL A 31 -0.91 -14.71 -32.36
CA VAL A 31 -2.19 -14.60 -31.63
C VAL A 31 -3.30 -14.51 -32.65
N ASP A 32 -4.32 -15.34 -32.53
CA ASP A 32 -5.57 -15.20 -33.27
C ASP A 32 -6.40 -14.04 -32.69
N ALA A 33 -7.16 -13.36 -33.52
CA ALA A 33 -8.02 -12.27 -33.07
C ALA A 33 -9.11 -12.72 -32.07
N ASN A 34 -9.47 -13.98 -32.09
CA ASN A 34 -10.42 -14.56 -31.14
C ASN A 34 -9.78 -14.94 -29.79
N ASP A 35 -8.44 -14.99 -29.72
CA ASP A 35 -7.68 -15.31 -28.52
C ASP A 35 -7.33 -14.05 -27.69
N PHE A 36 -7.76 -12.87 -28.13
CA PHE A 36 -7.55 -11.66 -27.33
C PHE A 36 -8.31 -11.74 -26.02
N TYR A 37 -7.58 -11.58 -24.94
CA TYR A 37 -8.19 -11.45 -23.62
C TYR A 37 -8.83 -10.06 -23.50
N PHE A 38 -10.14 -10.05 -23.34
CA PHE A 38 -10.88 -8.82 -23.03
C PHE A 38 -11.01 -8.70 -21.52
N PRO A 39 -10.44 -7.65 -20.89
CA PRO A 39 -10.63 -7.43 -19.48
C PRO A 39 -12.13 -7.29 -19.16
N LEU A 40 -12.54 -7.89 -18.06
CA LEU A 40 -13.90 -7.70 -17.55
C LEU A 40 -14.13 -6.20 -17.30
N LYS A 41 -15.21 -5.69 -17.86
CA LYS A 41 -15.63 -4.31 -17.70
C LYS A 41 -17.05 -4.28 -17.18
N GLU A 42 -17.24 -3.74 -16.00
CA GLU A 42 -18.58 -3.45 -15.51
C GLU A 42 -19.16 -2.23 -16.25
N ALA A 43 -20.42 -2.34 -16.65
CA ALA A 43 -21.07 -1.32 -17.48
C ALA A 43 -21.23 0.06 -16.80
N ALA A 44 -21.13 0.10 -15.47
CA ALA A 44 -21.33 1.32 -14.66
C ALA A 44 -20.12 1.67 -13.77
N ALA A 45 -18.94 1.10 -14.03
CA ALA A 45 -17.77 1.29 -13.18
C ALA A 45 -17.13 2.67 -13.38
N ALA A 46 -17.68 3.69 -12.76
CA ALA A 46 -16.93 4.89 -12.46
C ALA A 46 -16.22 4.68 -11.10
N VAL A 47 -14.91 4.70 -11.09
CA VAL A 47 -14.17 4.77 -9.82
C VAL A 47 -14.41 6.14 -9.22
N VAL A 48 -15.09 6.18 -8.07
CA VAL A 48 -15.31 7.42 -7.34
C VAL A 48 -13.97 7.96 -6.88
N ASN A 49 -13.71 9.23 -7.17
CA ASN A 49 -12.53 9.90 -6.67
C ASN A 49 -12.60 9.95 -5.13
N GLN A 50 -11.64 9.33 -4.45
CA GLN A 50 -11.59 9.30 -2.99
C GLN A 50 -11.15 10.64 -2.41
N ASN A 51 -10.39 11.41 -3.19
CA ASN A 51 -9.99 12.78 -2.90
C ASN A 51 -9.44 12.99 -1.46
N ILE A 52 -8.70 12.01 -0.94
CA ILE A 52 -8.11 12.06 0.40
C ILE A 52 -7.27 13.31 0.55
N LYS A 53 -6.35 13.53 -0.40
CA LYS A 53 -5.48 14.72 -0.42
C LYS A 53 -6.26 16.03 -0.61
N GLY A 54 -7.43 15.95 -1.23
CA GLY A 54 -8.23 17.11 -1.59
C GLY A 54 -9.24 17.53 -0.54
N THR A 55 -9.75 16.64 0.30
CA THR A 55 -10.89 16.91 1.18
C THR A 55 -10.75 16.44 2.61
N ILE A 56 -10.31 15.20 2.86
CA ILE A 56 -10.32 14.63 4.23
C ILE A 56 -9.42 15.42 5.18
N PHE A 57 -8.33 15.96 4.66
CA PHE A 57 -7.37 16.75 5.43
C PHE A 57 -7.44 18.25 5.13
N LYS A 58 -8.58 18.74 4.71
CA LYS A 58 -8.79 20.17 4.50
C LYS A 58 -9.90 20.70 5.38
N ASP A 59 -9.69 21.93 5.89
CA ASP A 59 -10.72 22.70 6.57
C ASP A 59 -11.75 23.27 5.55
N LEU A 60 -12.77 23.95 6.06
CA LEU A 60 -13.82 24.58 5.24
C LEU A 60 -13.27 25.67 4.30
N SER A 61 -12.09 26.20 4.57
CA SER A 61 -11.40 27.21 3.75
C SER A 61 -10.47 26.59 2.71
N GLY A 62 -10.31 25.26 2.71
CA GLY A 62 -9.46 24.52 1.81
C GLY A 62 -7.99 24.44 2.23
N ASN A 63 -7.64 24.92 3.44
CA ASN A 63 -6.29 24.75 3.99
C ASN A 63 -6.13 23.35 4.56
N PHE A 64 -4.87 22.86 4.60
CA PHE A 64 -4.57 21.60 5.26
C PHE A 64 -4.87 21.72 6.76
N GLU A 65 -5.62 20.77 7.29
CA GLU A 65 -5.95 20.70 8.72
C GLU A 65 -4.93 19.80 9.42
N ASP A 66 -4.28 20.31 10.45
CA ASP A 66 -3.36 19.54 11.27
C ASP A 66 -4.09 18.38 11.96
N VAL A 67 -3.51 17.20 11.92
CA VAL A 67 -4.06 15.98 12.50
C VAL A 67 -3.11 15.40 13.53
N ASP A 68 -3.60 15.15 14.74
CA ASP A 68 -2.81 14.54 15.79
C ASP A 68 -2.80 13.02 15.73
N TYR A 69 -3.92 12.41 15.27
CA TYR A 69 -4.12 10.98 15.34
C TYR A 69 -4.82 10.43 14.09
N LEU A 70 -4.21 9.44 13.45
CA LEU A 70 -4.75 8.71 12.30
C LEU A 70 -5.20 7.31 12.73
N ILE A 71 -6.40 6.91 12.31
CA ILE A 71 -6.92 5.55 12.50
C ILE A 71 -7.21 4.94 11.13
N PHE A 72 -6.55 3.83 10.81
CA PHE A 72 -6.74 3.10 9.56
C PHE A 72 -7.55 1.84 9.81
N THR A 73 -8.63 1.65 9.07
CA THR A 73 -9.59 0.59 9.30
C THR A 73 -10.17 0.06 7.98
N PRO A 74 -10.59 -1.21 7.92
CA PRO A 74 -11.41 -1.66 6.81
C PRO A 74 -12.82 -1.05 6.90
N PRO A 75 -13.58 -0.97 5.79
CA PRO A 75 -14.92 -0.36 5.79
C PRO A 75 -15.89 -0.98 6.80
N PHE A 76 -15.82 -2.29 7.04
CA PHE A 76 -16.74 -2.99 7.94
C PHE A 76 -16.51 -2.70 9.42
N LEU A 77 -15.36 -2.10 9.81
CA LEU A 77 -15.06 -1.67 11.19
C LEU A 77 -15.11 -0.15 11.37
N ILE A 78 -15.59 0.60 10.37
CA ILE A 78 -15.55 2.07 10.40
C ILE A 78 -16.31 2.65 11.59
N ASN A 79 -17.45 2.07 11.97
CA ASN A 79 -18.26 2.54 13.09
C ASN A 79 -17.54 2.39 14.44
N GLN A 80 -16.82 1.28 14.62
CA GLN A 80 -16.03 1.01 15.81
C GLN A 80 -14.82 1.94 15.88
N ALA A 81 -14.15 2.14 14.74
CA ALA A 81 -13.04 3.07 14.63
C ALA A 81 -13.47 4.53 14.90
N GLU A 82 -14.65 4.94 14.40
CA GLU A 82 -15.21 6.26 14.70
C GLU A 82 -15.62 6.42 16.17
N THR A 83 -16.05 5.33 16.82
CA THR A 83 -16.31 5.35 18.28
C THR A 83 -15.03 5.65 19.06
N LEU A 84 -13.91 5.00 18.71
CA LEU A 84 -12.60 5.29 19.28
C LEU A 84 -12.15 6.71 18.97
N ALA A 85 -12.32 7.15 17.73
CA ALA A 85 -11.96 8.49 17.30
C ALA A 85 -12.71 9.55 18.10
N ASN A 86 -14.02 9.38 18.29
CA ASN A 86 -14.85 10.31 19.04
C ASN A 86 -14.46 10.34 20.54
N PHE A 87 -14.08 9.21 21.10
CA PHE A 87 -13.53 9.18 22.47
C PHE A 87 -12.31 10.10 22.58
N HIS A 88 -11.35 10.00 21.67
CA HIS A 88 -10.14 10.83 21.71
C HIS A 88 -10.41 12.29 21.36
N ARG A 89 -11.33 12.58 20.42
CA ARG A 89 -11.76 13.96 20.15
C ARG A 89 -12.35 14.63 21.39
N THR A 90 -13.18 13.88 22.14
CA THR A 90 -13.91 14.44 23.30
C THR A 90 -13.06 14.49 24.57
N ASN A 91 -12.33 13.41 24.85
CA ASN A 91 -11.65 13.25 26.15
C ASN A 91 -10.18 13.68 26.10
N SER A 92 -9.54 13.58 24.95
CA SER A 92 -8.10 13.90 24.80
C SER A 92 -7.89 15.22 24.04
N GLY A 93 -8.94 15.79 23.44
CA GLY A 93 -8.84 17.04 22.67
C GLY A 93 -8.03 16.90 21.38
N LEU A 94 -7.88 15.66 20.84
CA LEU A 94 -7.08 15.40 19.65
C LEU A 94 -7.89 15.63 18.38
N THR A 95 -7.24 16.14 17.34
CA THR A 95 -7.77 16.10 15.99
C THR A 95 -7.55 14.70 15.40
N VAL A 96 -8.62 13.92 15.28
CA VAL A 96 -8.57 12.52 14.84
C VAL A 96 -9.24 12.35 13.48
N ARG A 97 -8.56 11.65 12.56
CA ARG A 97 -9.12 11.25 11.26
C ARG A 97 -9.14 9.73 11.13
N VAL A 98 -10.29 9.20 10.74
CA VAL A 98 -10.45 7.78 10.37
C VAL A 98 -10.44 7.69 8.86
N VAL A 99 -9.61 6.80 8.32
CA VAL A 99 -9.48 6.58 6.87
C VAL A 99 -9.58 5.08 6.59
N THR A 100 -10.40 4.72 5.60
CA THR A 100 -10.52 3.32 5.20
C THR A 100 -9.35 2.88 4.34
N LEU A 101 -8.93 1.63 4.50
CA LEU A 101 -7.84 1.04 3.71
C LEU A 101 -8.13 1.07 2.22
N GLU A 102 -9.39 0.86 1.81
CA GLU A 102 -9.78 0.94 0.40
C GLU A 102 -9.50 2.31 -0.19
N ASN A 103 -9.86 3.38 0.52
CA ASN A 103 -9.60 4.74 0.09
C ASN A 103 -8.09 5.02 -0.01
N ILE A 104 -7.31 4.51 0.96
CA ILE A 104 -5.85 4.63 0.94
C ILE A 104 -5.28 3.94 -0.30
N TYR A 105 -5.68 2.69 -0.54
CA TYR A 105 -5.17 1.93 -1.69
C TYR A 105 -5.57 2.54 -3.02
N GLN A 106 -6.78 3.06 -3.15
CA GLN A 106 -7.23 3.71 -4.38
C GLN A 106 -6.39 4.94 -4.71
N GLU A 107 -6.05 5.75 -3.72
CA GLU A 107 -5.33 7.00 -3.95
C GLU A 107 -3.80 6.84 -4.00
N PHE A 108 -3.23 5.94 -3.19
CA PHE A 108 -1.77 5.83 -3.03
C PHE A 108 -1.15 4.60 -3.72
N SER A 109 -1.96 3.63 -4.17
CA SER A 109 -1.47 2.41 -4.84
C SER A 109 -2.37 1.90 -5.96
N SER A 110 -3.16 2.78 -6.58
CA SER A 110 -4.04 2.46 -7.72
C SER A 110 -5.01 1.28 -7.42
N GLY A 111 -5.52 1.22 -6.20
CA GLY A 111 -6.47 0.20 -5.74
C GLY A 111 -5.84 -1.13 -5.30
N LYS A 112 -4.53 -1.28 -5.41
CA LYS A 112 -3.84 -2.50 -4.98
C LYS A 112 -3.50 -2.42 -3.48
N GLN A 113 -3.78 -3.49 -2.74
CA GLN A 113 -3.30 -3.60 -1.36
C GLN A 113 -1.78 -3.50 -1.30
N ASP A 114 -1.30 -2.46 -0.63
CA ASP A 114 0.13 -2.16 -0.50
C ASP A 114 0.40 -1.47 0.84
N ILE A 115 1.33 -2.02 1.61
CA ILE A 115 1.76 -1.42 2.89
C ILE A 115 2.39 -0.05 2.70
N ALA A 116 3.09 0.16 1.57
CA ALA A 116 3.69 1.45 1.24
C ALA A 116 2.63 2.54 1.04
N ALA A 117 1.43 2.20 0.56
CA ALA A 117 0.32 3.15 0.42
C ALA A 117 -0.10 3.73 1.78
N ILE A 118 -0.17 2.88 2.81
CA ILE A 118 -0.49 3.30 4.18
C ILE A 118 0.59 4.25 4.71
N ARG A 119 1.86 3.85 4.60
CA ARG A 119 2.98 4.71 5.02
C ARG A 119 3.02 6.03 4.24
N ASN A 120 2.77 6.00 2.94
CA ASN A 120 2.75 7.21 2.11
C ASN A 120 1.64 8.17 2.51
N LEU A 121 0.48 7.68 2.95
CA LEU A 121 -0.54 8.54 3.53
C LEU A 121 -0.05 9.19 4.83
N VAL A 122 0.58 8.42 5.74
CA VAL A 122 1.15 8.98 6.98
C VAL A 122 2.19 10.04 6.66
N LYS A 123 3.13 9.76 5.74
CA LYS A 123 4.12 10.75 5.26
C LYS A 123 3.45 12.00 4.68
N TYR A 124 2.40 11.83 3.90
CA TYR A 124 1.67 12.96 3.34
C TYR A 124 1.10 13.87 4.44
N VAL A 125 0.48 13.29 5.48
CA VAL A 125 -0.06 14.07 6.60
C VAL A 125 1.05 14.70 7.42
N TYR A 126 2.11 13.96 7.71
CA TYR A 126 3.25 14.39 8.51
C TYR A 126 3.96 15.61 7.90
N TRP A 127 4.22 15.58 6.58
CA TRP A 127 4.96 16.63 5.90
C TRP A 127 4.12 17.85 5.47
N ASN A 128 2.77 17.72 5.46
CA ASN A 128 1.87 18.83 5.17
C ASN A 128 1.38 19.58 6.42
N ALA A 129 1.79 19.16 7.61
CA ALA A 129 1.45 19.87 8.84
C ALA A 129 1.93 21.33 8.79
N SER A 130 1.17 22.23 9.42
CA SER A 130 1.43 23.67 9.41
C SER A 130 2.75 24.05 10.09
N SER A 131 3.24 23.22 11.00
CA SER A 131 4.54 23.34 11.66
C SER A 131 5.03 21.97 12.16
N PRO A 132 6.32 21.82 12.50
CA PRO A 132 6.84 20.57 13.07
C PRO A 132 6.09 20.10 14.33
N ASP A 133 5.67 21.02 15.19
CA ASP A 133 4.95 20.69 16.43
C ASP A 133 3.51 20.21 16.17
N LYS A 134 2.98 20.46 14.96
CA LYS A 134 1.65 20.09 14.52
C LYS A 134 1.61 18.82 13.66
N ARG A 135 2.75 18.18 13.49
CA ARG A 135 2.83 16.90 12.80
C ARG A 135 2.00 15.84 13.51
N VAL A 136 1.50 14.89 12.76
CA VAL A 136 0.80 13.72 13.32
C VAL A 136 1.68 12.98 14.31
N LYS A 137 1.10 12.60 15.44
CA LYS A 137 1.82 11.98 16.55
C LYS A 137 1.50 10.52 16.75
N TYR A 138 0.29 10.12 16.35
CA TYR A 138 -0.25 8.80 16.62
C TYR A 138 -0.85 8.17 15.36
N VAL A 139 -0.58 6.89 15.16
CA VAL A 139 -1.19 6.05 14.14
C VAL A 139 -1.75 4.80 14.80
N ASN A 140 -2.99 4.47 14.50
CA ASN A 140 -3.63 3.22 14.91
C ASN A 140 -3.98 2.38 13.69
N LEU A 141 -3.53 1.15 13.69
CA LEU A 141 -3.89 0.12 12.74
C LEU A 141 -5.06 -0.68 13.34
N PHE A 142 -6.29 -0.30 12.99
CA PHE A 142 -7.49 -0.83 13.58
C PHE A 142 -7.95 -2.10 12.87
N GLY A 143 -7.37 -3.24 13.27
CA GLY A 143 -7.60 -4.57 12.73
C GLY A 143 -6.41 -5.50 12.88
N ASP A 144 -6.69 -6.80 12.91
CA ASP A 144 -5.68 -7.85 12.98
C ASP A 144 -4.76 -7.86 11.77
N ALA A 145 -3.56 -8.40 11.94
CA ALA A 145 -2.62 -8.69 10.88
C ALA A 145 -2.26 -10.17 10.84
N SER A 146 -1.80 -10.62 9.69
CA SER A 146 -1.29 -11.97 9.51
C SER A 146 -0.02 -11.97 8.67
N TYR A 147 0.89 -12.89 8.96
CA TYR A 147 2.05 -13.15 8.11
C TYR A 147 1.66 -13.66 6.71
N ASP A 148 0.47 -14.25 6.59
CA ASP A 148 -0.06 -14.71 5.31
C ASP A 148 -0.83 -13.58 4.58
N TYR A 149 -0.10 -12.60 4.09
CA TYR A 149 -0.68 -11.47 3.36
C TYR A 149 -1.33 -11.87 2.01
N LYS A 150 -1.08 -13.10 1.52
CA LYS A 150 -1.67 -13.63 0.29
C LYS A 150 -2.94 -14.46 0.51
N LYS A 151 -3.40 -14.57 1.76
CA LYS A 151 -4.60 -15.36 2.13
C LYS A 151 -4.54 -16.82 1.65
N ARG A 152 -3.42 -17.50 1.84
CA ARG A 152 -3.22 -18.91 1.49
C ARG A 152 -3.71 -19.86 2.57
N ILE A 153 -3.80 -19.36 3.80
CA ILE A 153 -4.25 -20.12 4.97
C ILE A 153 -5.74 -19.87 5.16
N THR A 154 -6.48 -20.93 5.45
CA THR A 154 -7.90 -20.84 5.80
C THR A 154 -8.09 -20.03 7.09
N ASN A 155 -9.11 -19.19 7.14
CA ASN A 155 -9.42 -18.29 8.26
C ASN A 155 -8.32 -17.26 8.56
N ASN A 156 -7.66 -16.75 7.53
CA ASN A 156 -6.65 -15.72 7.67
C ASN A 156 -7.25 -14.37 8.07
N ASN A 157 -6.74 -13.78 9.15
CA ASN A 157 -7.18 -12.51 9.74
C ASN A 157 -6.35 -11.31 9.26
N ASN A 158 -5.81 -11.31 8.05
CA ASN A 158 -5.06 -10.16 7.56
C ASN A 158 -6.00 -9.01 7.17
N ILE A 159 -6.46 -8.28 8.17
CA ILE A 159 -7.41 -7.17 8.06
C ILE A 159 -6.66 -5.88 7.71
N VAL A 160 -5.70 -5.50 8.55
CA VAL A 160 -4.77 -4.39 8.29
C VAL A 160 -3.37 -4.97 8.15
N PRO A 161 -2.74 -4.88 6.97
CA PRO A 161 -1.46 -5.54 6.73
C PRO A 161 -0.36 -5.02 7.64
N VAL A 162 0.65 -5.86 7.85
CA VAL A 162 1.86 -5.57 8.62
C VAL A 162 3.09 -5.62 7.71
N PHE A 163 4.14 -4.90 8.05
CA PHE A 163 5.41 -5.02 7.35
C PHE A 163 6.09 -6.35 7.68
N HIS A 164 6.60 -7.00 6.64
CA HIS A 164 7.43 -8.19 6.75
C HIS A 164 8.85 -7.85 6.32
N GLY A 165 9.78 -7.97 7.23
CA GLY A 165 11.20 -7.73 7.01
C GLY A 165 12.05 -8.96 7.28
N PHE A 166 13.33 -8.82 6.97
CA PHE A 166 14.38 -9.80 7.28
C PHE A 166 15.44 -9.10 8.12
N ASP A 167 15.96 -9.82 9.12
CA ASP A 167 17.08 -9.31 9.89
C ASP A 167 18.38 -9.41 9.05
N PRO A 168 18.98 -8.29 8.69
CA PRO A 168 20.23 -8.28 7.92
C PRO A 168 21.42 -8.75 8.73
N ALA A 169 21.35 -8.79 10.07
CA ALA A 169 22.44 -9.25 10.91
C ALA A 169 22.86 -10.71 10.63
N ASP A 170 21.94 -11.53 10.14
CA ASP A 170 22.26 -12.88 9.65
C ASP A 170 23.02 -12.89 8.32
N SER A 171 23.12 -11.75 7.63
CA SER A 171 23.75 -11.65 6.32
C SER A 171 25.26 -11.32 6.37
N GLU A 172 25.78 -10.88 7.51
CA GLU A 172 27.18 -10.41 7.62
C GLU A 172 28.23 -11.52 7.48
N ASN A 173 27.85 -12.78 7.61
CA ASN A 173 28.77 -13.91 7.53
C ASN A 173 28.63 -14.82 6.32
N ASN A 174 27.70 -14.55 5.40
CA ASN A 174 27.54 -15.37 4.22
C ASN A 174 27.18 -14.54 2.99
N ASN A 175 28.00 -14.60 1.96
CA ASN A 175 27.73 -14.07 0.61
C ASN A 175 26.48 -14.70 -0.07
N ASN A 176 25.75 -15.53 0.62
CA ASN A 176 24.43 -16.03 0.29
C ASN A 176 23.49 -15.56 1.41
N ALA A 177 22.68 -14.55 1.14
CA ALA A 177 21.56 -14.19 1.98
C ALA A 177 20.61 -15.40 2.07
N ASN A 178 20.87 -16.30 3.02
CA ASN A 178 19.95 -17.34 3.42
C ASN A 178 18.80 -16.67 4.16
N ILE A 179 17.87 -16.13 3.38
CA ILE A 179 16.56 -15.69 3.85
C ILE A 179 15.92 -16.93 4.48
N SER A 180 16.06 -17.06 5.78
CA SER A 180 15.45 -18.15 6.52
C SER A 180 14.20 -17.66 7.23
N LEU A 181 13.28 -18.57 7.52
CA LEU A 181 12.13 -18.30 8.40
C LEU A 181 12.54 -17.78 9.78
N TYR A 182 13.77 -18.01 10.19
CA TYR A 182 14.31 -17.60 11.49
C TYR A 182 14.80 -16.14 11.51
N SER A 183 15.09 -15.56 10.35
CA SER A 183 15.52 -14.16 10.22
C SER A 183 14.39 -13.21 9.81
N SER A 184 13.19 -13.72 9.57
CA SER A 184 12.03 -12.89 9.24
C SER A 184 11.34 -12.37 10.49
N PHE A 185 10.88 -11.12 10.43
CA PHE A 185 10.13 -10.49 11.50
C PHE A 185 8.97 -9.67 10.94
N MET A 186 8.00 -9.38 11.79
CA MET A 186 6.89 -8.47 11.49
C MET A 186 6.98 -7.26 12.41
N SER A 187 6.77 -6.08 11.86
CA SER A 187 6.74 -4.84 12.64
C SER A 187 5.74 -3.85 12.08
N ASP A 188 5.08 -3.15 12.98
CA ASP A 188 4.25 -2.00 12.65
C ASP A 188 5.05 -0.69 12.64
N ASP A 189 6.29 -0.69 13.12
CA ASP A 189 7.17 0.49 13.17
C ASP A 189 7.39 1.11 11.79
N PHE A 190 7.37 0.28 10.74
CA PHE A 190 7.44 0.71 9.34
C PHE A 190 6.50 1.88 9.02
N PHE A 191 5.33 1.92 9.64
CA PHE A 191 4.34 2.98 9.39
C PHE A 191 4.64 4.28 10.14
N GLY A 192 5.61 4.26 11.05
CA GLY A 192 6.05 5.41 11.83
C GLY A 192 7.38 6.04 11.39
N LEU A 193 8.01 5.49 10.35
CA LEU A 193 9.29 5.96 9.81
C LEU A 193 9.04 7.00 8.72
N MET A 194 9.36 8.27 8.98
CA MET A 194 8.95 9.39 8.11
C MET A 194 10.10 10.03 7.33
N ASP A 195 11.35 9.82 7.71
CA ASP A 195 12.49 10.41 7.03
C ASP A 195 12.75 9.80 5.64
N ASP A 196 13.43 10.56 4.79
CA ASP A 196 13.87 10.05 3.49
C ASP A 196 15.03 9.07 3.69
N GLY A 197 14.93 7.92 3.00
CA GLY A 197 15.90 6.85 3.13
C GLY A 197 15.56 5.80 4.18
N GLU A 198 14.57 6.04 5.01
CA GLU A 198 14.02 5.06 5.95
C GLU A 198 12.98 4.12 5.33
N GLY A 199 12.64 3.08 6.09
CA GLY A 199 11.57 2.13 5.74
C GLY A 199 12.04 0.86 5.06
N THR A 200 13.34 0.67 4.88
CA THR A 200 13.89 -0.62 4.52
C THR A 200 13.89 -1.58 5.71
N MET A 201 13.84 -1.05 6.94
CA MET A 201 13.94 -1.79 8.21
C MET A 201 15.22 -2.64 8.29
N THR A 202 16.24 -2.27 7.52
CA THR A 202 17.54 -2.97 7.46
C THR A 202 18.65 -2.21 8.17
N GLY A 203 18.37 -0.97 8.59
CA GLY A 203 19.29 -0.14 9.35
C GLY A 203 19.06 -0.25 10.85
N SER A 204 20.12 -0.28 11.63
CA SER A 204 20.05 -0.29 13.11
C SER A 204 19.76 1.09 13.73
N PHE A 205 19.48 2.11 12.92
CA PHE A 205 19.42 3.50 13.36
C PHE A 205 18.14 4.24 12.92
N ASP A 206 17.20 3.55 12.30
CA ASP A 206 15.92 4.17 11.94
C ASP A 206 15.10 4.43 13.21
N GLY A 207 15.01 5.69 13.61
CA GLY A 207 14.20 6.12 14.74
C GLY A 207 12.74 6.27 14.35
N ILE A 208 11.81 5.84 15.20
CA ILE A 208 10.37 6.01 14.96
C ILE A 208 10.01 7.48 15.22
N ASP A 209 9.46 8.16 14.21
CA ASP A 209 9.01 9.56 14.32
C ASP A 209 7.61 9.69 14.94
N ILE A 210 6.78 8.66 14.78
CA ILE A 210 5.38 8.64 15.15
C ILE A 210 5.09 7.39 15.98
N ALA A 211 4.33 7.55 17.06
CA ALA A 211 3.85 6.39 17.83
C ALA A 211 2.84 5.58 17.01
N VAL A 212 3.16 4.33 16.75
CA VAL A 212 2.31 3.40 16.03
C VAL A 212 1.77 2.33 16.98
N GLY A 213 0.48 2.06 16.92
CA GLY A 213 -0.16 1.01 17.70
C GLY A 213 -1.17 0.25 16.85
N ARG A 214 -1.36 -1.02 17.18
CA ARG A 214 -2.37 -1.88 16.54
C ARG A 214 -3.44 -2.26 17.53
N MET A 215 -4.69 -2.12 17.13
CA MET A 215 -5.82 -2.67 17.87
C MET A 215 -6.23 -3.99 17.22
N LEU A 216 -6.02 -5.07 17.94
CA LEU A 216 -6.36 -6.42 17.47
C LEU A 216 -7.88 -6.57 17.52
N VAL A 217 -8.49 -6.46 16.36
CA VAL A 217 -9.93 -6.64 16.16
C VAL A 217 -10.12 -7.63 15.03
N SER A 218 -10.78 -8.74 15.34
CA SER A 218 -11.24 -9.73 14.37
C SER A 218 -12.76 -9.64 14.18
N THR A 219 -13.26 -10.17 13.10
CA THR A 219 -14.71 -10.31 12.83
C THR A 219 -15.29 -11.48 13.62
#